data_4bb9edb4242d5c64476d8870a363831f
#
_entry.id   4bb9edb4242d5c64476d8870a363831f
#
_cell.length_a   1.000
_cell.length_b   1.000
_cell.length_c   1.000
_cell.angle_alpha   90.00
_cell.angle_beta   90.00
_cell.angle_gamma   90.00
#
_symmetry.space_group_name_H-M   'P 1'
#
loop_
_entity.id
_entity.type
_entity.pdbx_description
1 polymer ?
#
loop_
_entity_poly.entity_id
_entity_poly.type
_entity_poly.pdbx_seq_one_letter_code
_entity_poly.pdbx_strand_id
1 'polypeptide(L)'
;MVIGLIDVDGHKFPNLALMRISAYHKARGDHVEWWMGDLFHYDLVYMSKVFSDAYSPDKPEPLNADKVIKGGTGYHIHLRDGKEYLDDSHADLPPEIESMRPDYSIYPQYGYAISMTSRGCPRSCPFCLVAPKEGRKSHKVADVSEFWTGQSVIKVLDPNITACKDKRDLLRQYRDTGAWIEFTQGLDIRLLNDDDIADLNSMKLKNIHFAWDNPNDNLAEKFRAFSKKKCS
;
A
#
# COMPACT_ATOMS: atom_id res chain seq x y z
N MET A 1 2.76 22.41 -16.49
CA MET A 1 1.97 22.82 -15.31
C MET A 1 2.85 22.78 -14.07
N VAL A 2 2.53 23.56 -13.04
CA VAL A 2 3.15 23.49 -11.71
C VAL A 2 2.20 22.71 -10.79
N ILE A 3 2.66 21.55 -10.32
CA ILE A 3 1.86 20.59 -9.54
C ILE A 3 2.36 20.56 -8.11
N GLY A 4 1.50 20.92 -7.18
CA GLY A 4 1.78 20.81 -5.74
C GLY A 4 1.30 19.50 -5.15
N LEU A 5 2.08 18.92 -4.25
CA LEU A 5 1.71 17.69 -3.53
C LEU A 5 1.61 17.98 -2.04
N ILE A 6 0.55 17.49 -1.39
CA ILE A 6 0.35 17.53 0.05
C ILE A 6 0.12 16.14 0.58
N ASP A 7 1.07 15.63 1.35
CA ASP A 7 0.89 14.44 2.16
C ASP A 7 0.24 14.84 3.49
N VAL A 8 -1.07 14.58 3.61
CA VAL A 8 -1.86 15.00 4.77
C VAL A 8 -1.43 14.24 6.03
N ASP A 9 -1.10 12.96 5.88
CA ASP A 9 -0.65 12.09 6.97
C ASP A 9 0.79 12.40 7.42
N GLY A 10 1.51 13.22 6.65
CA GLY A 10 2.91 13.58 6.89
C GLY A 10 3.89 12.56 6.31
N HIS A 11 5.16 12.98 6.24
CA HIS A 11 6.20 12.26 5.49
C HIS A 11 6.85 11.10 6.28
N LYS A 12 6.18 10.52 7.28
CA LYS A 12 6.71 9.41 8.10
C LYS A 12 6.66 8.05 7.39
N PHE A 13 5.86 7.95 6.34
CA PHE A 13 5.74 6.79 5.47
C PHE A 13 5.41 7.27 4.05
N PRO A 14 5.98 6.68 2.99
CA PRO A 14 5.70 7.13 1.62
C PRO A 14 4.23 6.94 1.25
N ASN A 15 3.62 7.99 0.71
CA ASN A 15 2.28 7.93 0.16
C ASN A 15 2.36 7.47 -1.31
N LEU A 16 1.98 6.21 -1.55
CA LEU A 16 2.08 5.58 -2.87
C LEU A 16 1.26 6.30 -3.94
N ALA A 17 0.09 6.85 -3.57
CA ALA A 17 -0.74 7.60 -4.51
C ALA A 17 -0.01 8.86 -4.99
N LEU A 18 0.60 9.63 -4.08
CA LEU A 18 1.38 10.83 -4.45
C LEU A 18 2.62 10.48 -5.28
N MET A 19 3.27 9.34 -4.99
CA MET A 19 4.40 8.87 -5.81
C MET A 19 3.98 8.57 -7.25
N ARG A 20 2.82 7.96 -7.47
CA ARG A 20 2.27 7.67 -8.79
C ARG A 20 1.78 8.93 -9.51
N ILE A 21 1.12 9.85 -8.79
CA ILE A 21 0.72 11.16 -9.30
C ILE A 21 1.96 11.95 -9.77
N SER A 22 3.02 11.98 -8.95
CA SER A 22 4.29 12.62 -9.31
C SER A 22 4.88 12.03 -10.59
N ALA A 23 4.96 10.71 -10.67
CA ALA A 23 5.48 10.02 -11.86
C ALA A 23 4.68 10.36 -13.12
N TYR A 24 3.34 10.36 -13.01
CA TYR A 24 2.44 10.69 -14.12
C TYR A 24 2.67 12.11 -14.64
N HIS A 25 2.69 13.09 -13.75
CA HIS A 25 2.89 14.49 -14.15
C HIS A 25 4.29 14.76 -14.70
N LYS A 26 5.33 14.20 -14.07
CA LYS A 26 6.71 14.33 -14.57
C LYS A 26 6.88 13.70 -15.94
N ALA A 27 6.24 12.56 -16.22
CA ALA A 27 6.26 11.93 -17.55
C ALA A 27 5.60 12.82 -18.64
N ARG A 28 4.74 13.74 -18.25
CA ARG A 28 4.09 14.72 -19.14
C ARG A 28 4.85 16.05 -19.25
N GLY A 29 5.99 16.17 -18.56
CA GLY A 29 6.81 17.38 -18.56
C GLY A 29 6.33 18.46 -17.58
N ASP A 30 5.43 18.13 -16.65
CA ASP A 30 4.98 19.05 -15.62
C ASP A 30 6.07 19.18 -14.52
N HIS A 31 6.15 20.37 -13.90
CA HIS A 31 6.95 20.59 -12.70
C HIS A 31 6.20 20.10 -11.47
N VAL A 32 6.77 19.16 -10.73
CA VAL A 32 6.13 18.55 -9.55
C VAL A 32 6.99 18.77 -8.33
N GLU A 33 6.40 19.33 -7.28
CA GLU A 33 7.07 19.57 -6.00
C GLU A 33 6.12 19.42 -4.81
N TRP A 34 6.67 19.38 -3.60
CA TRP A 34 5.87 19.53 -2.40
C TRP A 34 5.32 20.95 -2.31
N TRP A 35 4.04 21.07 -1.96
CA TRP A 35 3.43 22.39 -1.77
C TRP A 35 4.17 23.21 -0.71
N MET A 36 4.63 24.40 -1.09
CA MET A 36 5.48 25.25 -0.27
C MET A 36 4.70 26.42 0.37
N GLY A 37 3.38 26.41 0.31
CA GLY A 37 2.52 27.45 0.88
C GLY A 37 1.89 28.36 -0.17
N ASP A 38 0.99 29.25 0.28
CA ASP A 38 0.17 30.10 -0.59
C ASP A 38 0.93 31.31 -1.19
N LEU A 39 2.22 31.46 -0.92
CA LEU A 39 3.09 32.43 -1.59
C LEU A 39 3.39 32.07 -3.03
N PHE A 40 3.25 30.81 -3.40
CA PHE A 40 3.49 30.29 -4.74
C PHE A 40 2.16 29.90 -5.38
N HIS A 41 2.06 30.14 -6.70
CA HIS A 41 0.90 29.73 -7.47
C HIS A 41 1.08 28.32 -8.02
N TYR A 42 0.04 27.49 -7.93
CA TYR A 42 0.00 26.14 -8.49
C TYR A 42 -1.17 26.00 -9.46
N ASP A 43 -0.94 25.40 -10.62
CA ASP A 43 -2.02 25.05 -11.55
C ASP A 43 -2.92 23.96 -10.94
N LEU A 44 -2.33 23.05 -10.16
CA LEU A 44 -3.05 21.94 -9.54
C LEU A 44 -2.34 21.48 -8.27
N VAL A 45 -3.09 21.29 -7.19
CA VAL A 45 -2.58 20.67 -5.96
C VAL A 45 -3.34 19.38 -5.66
N TYR A 46 -2.59 18.31 -5.39
CA TYR A 46 -3.12 17.06 -4.89
C TYR A 46 -2.90 16.95 -3.38
N MET A 47 -3.99 16.72 -2.64
CA MET A 47 -3.96 16.43 -1.21
C MET A 47 -4.31 14.96 -1.04
N SER A 48 -3.40 14.14 -0.52
CA SER A 48 -3.64 12.72 -0.29
C SER A 48 -3.63 12.38 1.19
N LYS A 49 -4.66 11.63 1.61
CA LYS A 49 -4.89 11.21 2.99
C LYS A 49 -5.24 9.72 3.04
N VAL A 50 -4.53 8.96 3.86
CA VAL A 50 -4.71 7.51 4.01
C VAL A 50 -5.53 7.16 5.25
N PHE A 51 -5.26 7.85 6.37
CA PHE A 51 -5.89 7.58 7.66
C PHE A 51 -7.10 8.50 7.91
N SER A 52 -8.06 8.03 8.71
CA SER A 52 -9.22 8.84 9.12
C SER A 52 -8.83 10.07 9.93
N ASP A 53 -9.78 10.99 10.11
CA ASP A 53 -9.60 12.21 10.91
C ASP A 53 -9.20 11.92 12.37
N ALA A 54 -9.53 10.75 12.89
CA ALA A 54 -9.14 10.33 14.23
C ALA A 54 -7.62 10.17 14.38
N TYR A 55 -6.92 9.81 13.31
CA TYR A 55 -5.47 9.58 13.32
C TYR A 55 -4.69 10.66 12.56
N SER A 56 -5.30 11.27 11.57
CA SER A 56 -4.70 12.28 10.71
C SER A 56 -5.71 13.39 10.42
N PRO A 57 -5.73 14.44 11.23
CA PRO A 57 -6.57 15.61 10.98
C PRO A 57 -6.30 16.22 9.60
N ASP A 58 -7.36 16.67 8.93
CA ASP A 58 -7.23 17.28 7.61
C ASP A 58 -6.41 18.59 7.67
N LYS A 59 -5.80 18.95 6.56
CA LYS A 59 -5.07 20.19 6.39
C LYS A 59 -5.92 21.20 5.65
N PRO A 60 -5.72 22.52 5.91
CA PRO A 60 -6.36 23.57 5.11
C PRO A 60 -6.04 23.41 3.62
N GLU A 61 -7.02 23.71 2.78
CA GLU A 61 -6.81 23.72 1.34
C GLU A 61 -5.95 24.94 0.92
N PRO A 62 -5.04 24.76 -0.04
CA PRO A 62 -4.31 25.87 -0.64
C PRO A 62 -5.23 26.96 -1.20
N LEU A 63 -4.92 28.20 -0.91
CA LEU A 63 -5.68 29.38 -1.39
C LEU A 63 -5.18 29.87 -2.75
N ASN A 64 -3.91 29.59 -3.11
CA ASN A 64 -3.29 30.04 -4.35
C ASN A 64 -3.03 28.86 -5.31
N ALA A 65 -4.10 28.14 -5.63
CA ALA A 65 -4.11 27.06 -6.63
C ALA A 65 -5.34 27.18 -7.52
N ASP A 66 -5.20 26.98 -8.84
CA ASP A 66 -6.34 26.99 -9.75
C ASP A 66 -7.31 25.84 -9.48
N LYS A 67 -6.75 24.70 -9.04
CA LYS A 67 -7.54 23.52 -8.68
C LYS A 67 -6.89 22.75 -7.53
N VAL A 68 -7.71 22.23 -6.62
CA VAL A 68 -7.32 21.31 -5.57
C VAL A 68 -8.07 20.00 -5.75
N ILE A 69 -7.35 18.87 -5.73
CA ILE A 69 -7.92 17.52 -5.76
C ILE A 69 -7.57 16.81 -4.44
N LYS A 70 -8.60 16.49 -3.68
CA LYS A 70 -8.47 15.69 -2.44
C LYS A 70 -8.75 14.24 -2.76
N GLY A 71 -7.91 13.34 -2.28
CA GLY A 71 -8.07 11.90 -2.53
C GLY A 71 -7.39 11.03 -1.49
N GLY A 72 -7.57 9.74 -1.66
CA GLY A 72 -7.11 8.73 -0.73
C GLY A 72 -8.18 8.28 0.27
N THR A 73 -7.98 7.10 0.83
CA THR A 73 -8.97 6.39 1.65
C THR A 73 -9.42 7.20 2.88
N GLY A 74 -8.52 7.99 3.46
CA GLY A 74 -8.78 8.74 4.69
C GLY A 74 -9.88 9.77 4.59
N TYR A 75 -10.14 10.33 3.40
CA TYR A 75 -11.25 11.26 3.18
C TYR A 75 -12.63 10.58 3.13
N HIS A 76 -12.65 9.28 2.99
CA HIS A 76 -13.86 8.47 2.86
C HIS A 76 -14.11 7.55 4.07
N ILE A 77 -13.24 7.63 5.08
CA ILE A 77 -13.39 6.90 6.33
C ILE A 77 -14.13 7.77 7.34
N HIS A 78 -15.27 7.27 7.79
CA HIS A 78 -16.08 7.92 8.81
C HIS A 78 -16.18 7.07 10.06
N LEU A 79 -16.38 7.70 11.21
CA LEU A 79 -16.58 7.04 12.48
C LEU A 79 -18.08 6.99 12.83
N ARG A 80 -18.61 5.79 13.09
CA ARG A 80 -19.97 5.59 13.60
C ARG A 80 -19.92 4.55 14.71
N ASP A 81 -20.47 4.90 15.87
CA ASP A 81 -20.50 4.02 17.06
C ASP A 81 -19.12 3.43 17.43
N GLY A 82 -18.06 4.24 17.32
CA GLY A 82 -16.69 3.84 17.61
C GLY A 82 -16.05 2.91 16.56
N LYS A 83 -16.69 2.69 15.41
CA LYS A 83 -16.15 1.88 14.32
C LYS A 83 -15.96 2.73 13.07
N GLU A 84 -14.85 2.47 12.38
CA GLU A 84 -14.59 3.05 11.06
C GLU A 84 -15.37 2.31 9.97
N TYR A 85 -15.91 3.04 9.03
CA TYR A 85 -16.51 2.53 7.81
C TYR A 85 -16.10 3.39 6.62
N LEU A 86 -16.03 2.77 5.45
CA LEU A 86 -15.76 3.44 4.18
C LEU A 86 -17.09 3.81 3.52
N ASP A 87 -17.21 5.04 3.05
CA ASP A 87 -18.36 5.44 2.26
C ASP A 87 -18.24 5.01 0.78
N ASP A 88 -19.36 5.02 0.07
CA ASP A 88 -19.45 4.58 -1.32
C ASP A 88 -18.85 5.59 -2.32
N SER A 89 -18.43 6.78 -1.85
CA SER A 89 -17.82 7.82 -2.70
C SER A 89 -16.33 7.62 -2.92
N HIS A 90 -15.72 6.63 -2.23
CA HIS A 90 -14.31 6.30 -2.43
C HIS A 90 -14.07 5.90 -3.90
N ALA A 91 -13.07 6.53 -4.51
CA ALA A 91 -12.60 6.21 -5.84
C ALA A 91 -11.09 5.91 -5.82
N ASP A 92 -10.69 4.91 -6.59
CA ASP A 92 -9.29 4.66 -6.88
C ASP A 92 -8.71 5.76 -7.79
N LEU A 93 -7.39 5.81 -7.88
CA LEU A 93 -6.71 6.65 -8.88
C LEU A 93 -7.15 6.24 -10.29
N PRO A 94 -7.20 7.20 -11.26
CA PRO A 94 -7.37 6.87 -12.66
C PRO A 94 -6.36 5.79 -13.10
N PRO A 95 -6.76 4.83 -13.94
CA PRO A 95 -5.90 3.71 -14.35
C PRO A 95 -4.54 4.14 -14.91
N GLU A 96 -4.49 5.25 -15.63
CA GLU A 96 -3.26 5.81 -16.20
C GLU A 96 -2.29 6.34 -15.13
N ILE A 97 -2.78 6.73 -13.95
CA ILE A 97 -1.95 7.10 -12.80
C ILE A 97 -1.63 5.86 -11.95
N GLU A 98 -2.64 5.00 -11.73
CA GLU A 98 -2.49 3.80 -10.91
C GLU A 98 -1.43 2.85 -11.46
N SER A 99 -1.28 2.78 -12.82
CA SER A 99 -0.26 1.96 -13.48
C SER A 99 1.14 2.56 -13.49
N MET A 100 1.30 3.81 -13.03
CA MET A 100 2.62 4.44 -13.01
C MET A 100 3.56 3.78 -12.00
N ARG A 101 4.81 3.60 -12.41
CA ARG A 101 5.88 3.25 -11.48
C ARG A 101 6.02 4.35 -10.44
N PRO A 102 6.08 4.04 -9.13
CA PRO A 102 6.22 5.06 -8.10
C PRO A 102 7.46 5.93 -8.29
N ASP A 103 7.30 7.24 -8.17
CA ASP A 103 8.40 8.19 -8.17
C ASP A 103 9.05 8.24 -6.77
N TYR A 104 10.15 7.52 -6.61
CA TYR A 104 10.89 7.48 -5.35
C TYR A 104 11.63 8.79 -5.04
N SER A 105 11.79 9.69 -6.02
CA SER A 105 12.53 10.94 -5.83
C SER A 105 11.84 11.93 -4.90
N ILE A 106 10.51 11.82 -4.73
CA ILE A 106 9.77 12.71 -3.81
C ILE A 106 9.89 12.30 -2.33
N TYR A 107 10.42 11.09 -2.05
CA TYR A 107 10.71 10.60 -0.70
C TYR A 107 12.16 10.09 -0.60
N PRO A 108 13.18 10.94 -0.85
CA PRO A 108 14.58 10.52 -0.94
C PRO A 108 15.14 9.93 0.36
N GLN A 109 14.49 10.20 1.51
CA GLN A 109 14.87 9.64 2.81
C GLN A 109 14.57 8.16 2.94
N TYR A 110 13.78 7.55 2.03
CA TYR A 110 13.42 6.14 2.07
C TYR A 110 14.12 5.37 0.96
N GLY A 111 15.07 4.52 1.33
CA GLY A 111 15.87 3.70 0.39
C GLY A 111 15.22 2.35 0.02
N TYR A 112 13.91 2.20 0.16
CA TYR A 112 13.20 0.95 -0.15
C TYR A 112 12.17 1.13 -1.27
N ALA A 113 11.89 0.03 -1.98
CA ALA A 113 10.74 -0.02 -2.88
C ALA A 113 9.45 -0.29 -2.09
N ILE A 114 8.35 0.26 -2.56
CA ILE A 114 7.04 0.08 -1.93
C ILE A 114 5.95 0.02 -2.98
N SER A 115 5.12 -1.01 -2.94
CA SER A 115 3.90 -1.14 -3.73
C SER A 115 3.11 -2.36 -3.28
N MET A 116 2.08 -2.70 -4.05
CA MET A 116 1.29 -3.92 -3.90
C MET A 116 1.28 -4.70 -5.22
N THR A 117 1.35 -6.02 -5.14
CA THR A 117 1.22 -6.93 -6.28
C THR A 117 -0.15 -7.57 -6.36
N SER A 118 -0.88 -7.59 -5.25
CA SER A 118 -2.27 -8.05 -5.19
C SER A 118 -3.14 -7.09 -4.39
N ARG A 119 -4.43 -7.05 -4.72
CA ARG A 119 -5.49 -6.29 -4.02
C ARG A 119 -6.66 -7.21 -3.68
N GLY A 120 -7.46 -6.77 -2.70
CA GLY A 120 -8.62 -7.49 -2.21
C GLY A 120 -8.31 -8.57 -1.19
N CYS A 121 -9.33 -8.92 -0.38
CA CYS A 121 -9.19 -9.93 0.67
C CYS A 121 -10.50 -10.69 0.85
N PRO A 122 -10.51 -12.05 0.85
CA PRO A 122 -11.72 -12.83 1.07
C PRO A 122 -12.21 -12.79 2.52
N ARG A 123 -11.39 -12.28 3.44
CA ARG A 123 -11.78 -12.09 4.83
C ARG A 123 -12.74 -10.91 4.95
N SER A 124 -13.70 -11.05 5.84
CA SER A 124 -14.66 -9.99 6.16
C SER A 124 -14.54 -9.67 7.64
N CYS A 125 -13.30 -9.34 8.07
CA CYS A 125 -13.03 -8.98 9.46
C CYS A 125 -13.81 -7.70 9.81
N PRO A 126 -14.56 -7.66 10.93
CA PRO A 126 -15.51 -6.59 11.23
C PRO A 126 -14.90 -5.19 11.38
N PHE A 127 -13.58 -5.12 11.56
CA PHE A 127 -12.80 -3.88 11.75
C PHE A 127 -12.01 -3.48 10.50
N CYS A 128 -12.03 -4.30 9.43
CA CYS A 128 -11.13 -4.13 8.30
C CYS A 128 -11.86 -3.49 7.11
N LEU A 129 -11.25 -2.45 6.54
CA LEU A 129 -11.79 -1.72 5.39
C LEU A 129 -11.34 -2.29 4.04
N VAL A 130 -10.49 -3.32 4.00
CA VAL A 130 -9.99 -3.88 2.73
C VAL A 130 -11.09 -4.47 1.88
N ALA A 131 -11.96 -5.31 2.45
CA ALA A 131 -13.03 -5.95 1.68
C ALA A 131 -14.07 -4.94 1.13
N PRO A 132 -14.51 -3.92 1.88
CA PRO A 132 -15.32 -2.83 1.34
C PRO A 132 -14.61 -2.04 0.24
N LYS A 133 -13.31 -1.75 0.40
CA LYS A 133 -12.53 -0.92 -0.52
C LYS A 133 -12.11 -1.63 -1.80
N GLU A 134 -11.58 -2.85 -1.68
CA GLU A 134 -10.86 -3.54 -2.76
C GLU A 134 -11.54 -4.84 -3.20
N GLY A 135 -12.69 -5.15 -2.59
CA GLY A 135 -13.44 -6.37 -2.89
C GLY A 135 -12.99 -7.60 -2.09
N ARG A 136 -13.82 -8.64 -2.18
CA ARG A 136 -13.68 -9.88 -1.41
C ARG A 136 -12.89 -10.98 -2.13
N LYS A 137 -12.15 -10.63 -3.19
CA LYS A 137 -11.32 -11.57 -3.94
C LYS A 137 -9.93 -10.99 -4.10
N SER A 138 -8.93 -11.69 -3.56
CA SER A 138 -7.55 -11.31 -3.84
C SER A 138 -7.19 -11.64 -5.28
N HIS A 139 -6.64 -10.67 -5.99
CA HIS A 139 -6.25 -10.78 -7.39
C HIS A 139 -4.96 -10.00 -7.65
N LYS A 140 -4.17 -10.48 -8.61
CA LYS A 140 -2.93 -9.81 -9.03
C LYS A 140 -3.25 -8.48 -9.72
N VAL A 141 -2.49 -7.43 -9.39
CA VAL A 141 -2.61 -6.08 -9.97
C VAL A 141 -1.32 -5.57 -10.58
N ALA A 142 -0.16 -6.11 -10.19
CA ALA A 142 1.14 -5.72 -10.72
C ALA A 142 2.17 -6.84 -10.63
N ASP A 143 3.20 -6.77 -11.44
CA ASP A 143 4.43 -7.52 -11.27
C ASP A 143 5.46 -6.71 -10.44
N VAL A 144 6.38 -7.39 -9.76
CA VAL A 144 7.41 -6.73 -8.93
C VAL A 144 8.29 -5.81 -9.77
N SER A 145 8.56 -6.17 -11.03
CA SER A 145 9.34 -5.36 -11.98
C SER A 145 8.71 -4.01 -12.32
N GLU A 146 7.42 -3.84 -12.09
CA GLU A 146 6.72 -2.58 -12.39
C GLU A 146 7.03 -1.48 -11.38
N PHE A 147 7.47 -1.82 -10.17
CA PHE A 147 7.78 -0.83 -9.13
C PHE A 147 9.20 -0.95 -8.54
N TRP A 148 9.82 -2.13 -8.57
CA TRP A 148 11.17 -2.31 -8.06
C TRP A 148 12.22 -1.91 -9.11
N THR A 149 13.24 -1.17 -8.68
CA THR A 149 14.33 -0.67 -9.53
C THR A 149 15.72 -0.92 -8.94
N GLY A 150 15.84 -1.99 -8.12
CA GLY A 150 17.11 -2.38 -7.54
C GLY A 150 17.31 -2.01 -6.05
N GLN A 151 16.28 -1.51 -5.37
CA GLN A 151 16.34 -1.24 -3.93
C GLN A 151 16.64 -2.53 -3.15
N SER A 152 17.44 -2.39 -2.09
CA SER A 152 17.84 -3.53 -1.24
C SER A 152 16.71 -4.06 -0.33
N VAL A 153 15.64 -3.29 -0.16
CA VAL A 153 14.45 -3.64 0.63
C VAL A 153 13.20 -3.38 -0.19
N ILE A 154 12.22 -4.28 -0.09
CA ILE A 154 10.89 -4.10 -0.65
C ILE A 154 9.86 -4.20 0.47
N LYS A 155 9.03 -3.16 0.63
CA LYS A 155 7.87 -3.16 1.52
C LYS A 155 6.62 -3.50 0.70
N VAL A 156 6.03 -4.64 1.01
CA VAL A 156 4.85 -5.17 0.31
C VAL A 156 3.59 -4.72 1.04
N LEU A 157 2.72 -3.99 0.34
CA LEU A 157 1.46 -3.45 0.87
C LEU A 157 0.25 -4.35 0.58
N ASP A 158 0.45 -5.52 0.01
CA ASP A 158 -0.62 -6.46 -0.34
C ASP A 158 -1.52 -6.76 0.86
N PRO A 159 -2.84 -6.54 0.78
CA PRO A 159 -3.75 -6.80 1.91
C PRO A 159 -3.80 -8.26 2.33
N ASN A 160 -3.72 -9.16 1.35
CA ASN A 160 -3.66 -10.61 1.60
C ASN A 160 -3.12 -11.35 0.38
N ILE A 161 -1.81 -11.30 0.17
CA ILE A 161 -1.14 -11.99 -0.95
C ILE A 161 -1.35 -13.52 -0.88
N THR A 162 -1.47 -14.10 0.33
CA THR A 162 -1.65 -15.53 0.51
C THR A 162 -2.98 -16.07 -0.04
N ALA A 163 -3.98 -15.18 -0.18
CA ALA A 163 -5.27 -15.49 -0.79
C ALA A 163 -5.29 -15.33 -2.33
N CYS A 164 -4.24 -14.73 -2.91
CA CYS A 164 -4.15 -14.56 -4.35
C CYS A 164 -3.89 -15.91 -5.04
N LYS A 165 -4.61 -16.17 -6.14
CA LYS A 165 -4.38 -17.41 -6.94
C LYS A 165 -2.98 -17.45 -7.53
N ASP A 166 -2.41 -16.28 -7.84
CA ASP A 166 -1.10 -16.12 -8.45
C ASP A 166 0.03 -15.99 -7.40
N LYS A 167 -0.25 -16.25 -6.12
CA LYS A 167 0.68 -16.04 -5.00
C LYS A 167 2.05 -16.66 -5.21
N ARG A 168 2.13 -17.89 -5.76
CA ARG A 168 3.41 -18.57 -5.99
C ARG A 168 4.28 -17.86 -7.03
N ASP A 169 3.66 -17.35 -8.08
CA ASP A 169 4.37 -16.53 -9.07
C ASP A 169 4.89 -15.24 -8.42
N LEU A 170 4.06 -14.56 -7.68
CA LEU A 170 4.43 -13.33 -6.97
C LEU A 170 5.53 -13.56 -5.93
N LEU A 171 5.44 -14.62 -5.12
CA LEU A 171 6.47 -14.97 -4.15
C LEU A 171 7.82 -15.24 -4.83
N ARG A 172 7.83 -15.93 -5.98
CA ARG A 172 9.04 -16.15 -6.77
C ARG A 172 9.62 -14.86 -7.33
N GLN A 173 8.77 -13.96 -7.84
CA GLN A 173 9.23 -12.65 -8.30
C GLN A 173 9.91 -11.88 -7.19
N TYR A 174 9.34 -11.84 -5.98
CA TYR A 174 9.99 -11.22 -4.82
C TYR A 174 11.33 -11.88 -4.47
N ARG A 175 11.39 -13.22 -4.42
CA ARG A 175 12.62 -13.97 -4.18
C ARG A 175 13.71 -13.61 -5.19
N ASP A 176 13.35 -13.56 -6.47
CA ASP A 176 14.28 -13.39 -7.58
C ASP A 176 14.89 -11.98 -7.64
N THR A 177 14.30 -11.00 -6.93
CA THR A 177 14.92 -9.68 -6.71
C THR A 177 16.20 -9.76 -5.86
N GLY A 178 16.32 -10.76 -4.97
CA GLY A 178 17.38 -10.83 -3.96
C GLY A 178 17.32 -9.76 -2.88
N ALA A 179 16.30 -8.90 -2.88
CA ALA A 179 16.07 -7.88 -1.87
C ALA A 179 15.53 -8.47 -0.56
N TRP A 180 15.62 -7.71 0.53
CA TRP A 180 14.94 -8.02 1.77
C TRP A 180 13.44 -7.70 1.64
N ILE A 181 12.58 -8.68 1.88
CA ILE A 181 11.14 -8.53 1.75
C ILE A 181 10.49 -8.32 3.12
N GLU A 182 9.62 -7.33 3.21
CA GLU A 182 8.82 -7.01 4.39
C GLU A 182 7.33 -6.97 4.01
N PHE A 183 6.56 -7.99 4.41
CA PHE A 183 5.11 -8.03 4.22
C PHE A 183 4.44 -7.20 5.32
N THR A 184 4.16 -5.92 5.02
CA THR A 184 3.72 -4.94 6.03
C THR A 184 2.32 -5.19 6.56
N GLN A 185 1.45 -5.82 5.77
CA GLN A 185 0.06 -6.12 6.16
C GLN A 185 -0.10 -7.50 6.81
N GLY A 186 1.00 -8.28 6.88
CA GLY A 186 0.97 -9.64 7.38
C GLY A 186 0.47 -10.67 6.37
N LEU A 187 0.61 -11.94 6.74
CA LEU A 187 0.21 -13.09 5.95
C LEU A 187 -0.91 -13.87 6.64
N ASP A 188 -1.77 -14.51 5.88
CA ASP A 188 -2.78 -15.42 6.43
C ASP A 188 -2.22 -16.86 6.49
N ILE A 189 -1.76 -17.29 7.66
CA ILE A 189 -1.16 -18.61 7.87
C ILE A 189 -2.12 -19.77 7.52
N ARG A 190 -3.44 -19.52 7.53
CA ARG A 190 -4.45 -20.53 7.18
C ARG A 190 -4.39 -20.95 5.73
N LEU A 191 -3.84 -20.10 4.87
CA LEU A 191 -3.77 -20.26 3.41
C LEU A 191 -2.39 -20.69 2.91
N LEU A 192 -1.40 -20.82 3.79
CA LEU A 192 -0.08 -21.30 3.45
C LEU A 192 -0.07 -22.84 3.38
N ASN A 193 0.52 -23.36 2.31
CA ASN A 193 0.88 -24.77 2.18
C ASN A 193 2.40 -24.96 2.25
N ASP A 194 2.88 -26.19 2.13
CA ASP A 194 4.30 -26.53 2.26
C ASP A 194 5.16 -25.87 1.16
N ASP A 195 4.64 -25.77 -0.05
CA ASP A 195 5.32 -25.11 -1.15
C ASP A 195 5.46 -23.60 -0.92
N ASP A 196 4.40 -22.96 -0.39
CA ASP A 196 4.45 -21.53 -0.03
C ASP A 196 5.49 -21.28 1.06
N ILE A 197 5.58 -22.17 2.04
CA ILE A 197 6.59 -22.11 3.11
C ILE A 197 8.01 -22.27 2.54
N ALA A 198 8.19 -23.17 1.59
CA ALA A 198 9.47 -23.34 0.91
C ALA A 198 9.87 -22.07 0.12
N ASP A 199 8.93 -21.47 -0.61
CA ASP A 199 9.15 -20.21 -1.31
C ASP A 199 9.53 -19.09 -0.32
N LEU A 200 8.82 -18.96 0.81
CA LEU A 200 9.14 -18.00 1.87
C LEU A 200 10.52 -18.25 2.51
N ASN A 201 10.91 -19.52 2.71
CA ASN A 201 12.23 -19.88 3.25
C ASN A 201 13.38 -19.53 2.30
N SER A 202 13.13 -19.52 1.01
CA SER A 202 14.13 -19.17 -0.01
C SER A 202 14.33 -17.65 -0.19
N MET A 203 13.53 -16.81 0.48
CA MET A 203 13.61 -15.36 0.41
C MET A 203 14.42 -14.79 1.58
N LYS A 204 14.97 -13.59 1.37
CA LYS A 204 15.47 -12.74 2.45
C LYS A 204 14.29 -12.01 3.10
N LEU A 205 13.75 -12.55 4.18
CA LEU A 205 12.65 -11.91 4.91
C LEU A 205 13.20 -11.01 6.02
N LYS A 206 12.81 -9.74 6.01
CA LYS A 206 13.17 -8.80 7.06
C LYS A 206 12.36 -9.05 8.34
N ASN A 207 11.04 -9.17 8.17
CA ASN A 207 10.10 -9.54 9.21
C ASN A 207 9.00 -10.40 8.59
N ILE A 208 8.40 -11.26 9.37
CA ILE A 208 7.20 -12.01 8.99
C ILE A 208 6.15 -11.86 10.09
N HIS A 209 4.97 -11.43 9.72
CA HIS A 209 3.83 -11.25 10.60
C HIS A 209 2.66 -12.09 10.07
N PHE A 210 1.84 -12.59 11.00
CA PHE A 210 0.64 -13.34 10.66
C PHE A 210 -0.56 -12.76 11.38
N ALA A 211 -1.69 -12.70 10.66
CA ALA A 211 -2.95 -12.28 11.23
C ALA A 211 -3.56 -13.40 12.11
N TRP A 212 -3.82 -13.07 13.38
CA TRP A 212 -4.61 -13.89 14.29
C TRP A 212 -5.65 -13.00 14.99
N ASP A 213 -6.64 -12.59 14.20
CA ASP A 213 -7.62 -11.56 14.59
C ASP A 213 -8.81 -12.12 15.39
N ASN A 214 -9.05 -13.43 15.29
CA ASN A 214 -10.12 -14.10 16.01
C ASN A 214 -9.54 -15.07 17.05
N PRO A 215 -9.73 -14.84 18.36
CA PRO A 215 -9.20 -15.70 19.40
C PRO A 215 -9.78 -17.14 19.36
N ASN A 216 -10.95 -17.33 18.73
CA ASN A 216 -11.56 -18.64 18.55
C ASN A 216 -10.95 -19.45 17.40
N ASP A 217 -10.11 -18.85 16.55
CA ASP A 217 -9.38 -19.57 15.52
C ASP A 217 -8.27 -20.41 16.18
N ASN A 218 -8.31 -21.72 16.02
CA ASN A 218 -7.26 -22.61 16.52
C ASN A 218 -6.07 -22.63 15.55
N LEU A 219 -5.20 -21.62 15.64
CA LEU A 219 -4.03 -21.48 14.76
C LEU A 219 -2.72 -21.99 15.39
N ALA A 220 -2.73 -22.35 16.66
CA ALA A 220 -1.52 -22.73 17.41
C ALA A 220 -0.73 -23.86 16.73
N GLU A 221 -1.42 -24.88 16.20
CA GLU A 221 -0.77 -25.99 15.50
C GLU A 221 -0.14 -25.57 14.17
N LYS A 222 -0.82 -24.68 13.43
CA LYS A 222 -0.28 -24.12 12.18
C LYS A 222 0.99 -23.31 12.44
N PHE A 223 1.00 -22.49 13.49
CA PHE A 223 2.18 -21.73 13.90
C PHE A 223 3.34 -22.65 14.30
N ARG A 224 3.07 -23.71 15.07
CA ARG A 224 4.09 -24.72 15.44
C ARG A 224 4.65 -25.43 14.21
N ALA A 225 3.79 -25.82 13.27
CA ALA A 225 4.20 -26.48 12.04
C ALA A 225 5.04 -25.55 11.15
N PHE A 226 4.62 -24.28 11.02
CA PHE A 226 5.37 -23.25 10.30
C PHE A 226 6.75 -23.03 10.93
N SER A 227 6.82 -22.83 12.26
CA SER A 227 8.09 -22.62 12.98
C SER A 227 9.09 -23.74 12.76
N LYS A 228 8.64 -25.00 12.83
CA LYS A 228 9.52 -26.16 12.57
C LYS A 228 10.08 -26.19 11.15
N LYS A 229 9.27 -25.81 10.15
CA LYS A 229 9.69 -25.77 8.73
C LYS A 229 10.55 -24.54 8.39
N LYS A 230 10.38 -23.44 9.14
CA LYS A 230 11.17 -22.22 8.96
C LYS A 230 12.59 -22.35 9.55
N CYS A 231 12.78 -23.19 10.56
CA CYS A 231 14.07 -23.43 11.23
C CYS A 231 14.89 -24.59 10.63
N SER A 232 14.33 -25.27 9.61
CA SER A 232 15.01 -26.37 8.88
C SER A 232 15.72 -25.79 7.67
#